data_2938a3aa7697e63c2bf5c91a9f2a7907
#
_entry.id   2938a3aa7697e63c2bf5c91a9f2a7907
#
_cell.length_a   1.000
_cell.length_b   1.000
_cell.length_c   1.000
_cell.angle_alpha   90.00
_cell.angle_beta   90.00
_cell.angle_gamma   90.00
#
_symmetry.space_group_name_H-M   'P 1'
#
loop_
_entity.id
_entity.type
_entity.pdbx_description
1 polymer ?
#
loop_
_entity_poly.entity_id
_entity_poly.type
_entity_poly.pdbx_seq_one_letter_code
_entity_poly.pdbx_strand_id
1 'polypeptide(L)'
;MKVMRIKKTFIREMASVAFTGTLLFGMFSCQDDIRNDGYSANDIPELLPLTEEQKAVIDYLPKNVIIAHRGTEFWAPEESEAAMRWARNIGADYIECDLQKTKDGVILALHDESLLRTTDIENHYPNRQNNYTSSFTFDELLKLDIGSWFNEANPERARESFRGLDMLTLEDVLAIAEGKRIKRDENGKRIVERDAEGKYLRTVYEDDPADNGNRPGVYIETKAPHLFSGMEKALKECLERNGWYADNISDLKKIAYKDGKKGEVDIANTPARIIVQTFSPSGLQNLKAAFPRLIPMLFLTSDTQATPITYAEKINFAIENGATIFGPNIDYVKGYPSSVMPWEGDMVRRSGLDIHAWSFNTNEQYLKYTGPWCDPAQSGGAEKNYLDGSFTNLTD
;
A
#
# COMPACT_ATOMS: atom_id res chain seq x y z
N MET A 1 9.91 10.07 16.42
CA MET A 1 8.76 9.81 17.30
C MET A 1 7.90 11.03 17.66
N LYS A 2 8.47 12.23 17.84
CA LYS A 2 7.66 13.45 18.16
C LYS A 2 7.05 14.18 16.95
N VAL A 3 7.61 14.05 15.77
CA VAL A 3 7.23 14.86 14.59
C VAL A 3 5.90 14.40 13.96
N MET A 4 5.64 13.09 13.87
CA MET A 4 4.35 12.59 13.36
C MET A 4 3.17 12.88 14.30
N ARG A 5 3.39 12.85 15.65
CA ARG A 5 2.38 13.27 16.63
C ARG A 5 1.95 14.74 16.47
N ILE A 6 2.91 15.62 16.20
CA ILE A 6 2.63 17.05 16.01
C ILE A 6 1.74 17.27 14.78
N LYS A 7 1.87 16.46 13.72
CA LYS A 7 1.08 16.60 12.48
C LYS A 7 -0.40 16.22 12.67
N LYS A 8 -0.69 15.10 13.36
CA LYS A 8 -2.09 14.71 13.65
C LYS A 8 -2.80 15.71 14.57
N THR A 9 -2.09 16.33 15.51
CA THR A 9 -2.64 17.33 16.45
C THR A 9 -2.81 18.70 15.78
N PHE A 10 -1.86 19.10 14.93
CA PHE A 10 -1.92 20.41 14.26
C PHE A 10 -3.08 20.53 13.26
N ILE A 11 -3.39 19.46 12.54
CA ILE A 11 -4.54 19.41 11.62
C ILE A 11 -5.89 19.51 12.38
N ARG A 12 -5.97 19.01 13.62
CA ARG A 12 -7.18 19.08 14.43
C ARG A 12 -7.44 20.46 15.03
N GLU A 13 -6.40 21.22 15.36
CA GLU A 13 -6.55 22.53 16.01
C GLU A 13 -6.78 23.70 15.02
N MET A 14 -6.38 23.56 13.75
CA MET A 14 -6.61 24.62 12.75
C MET A 14 -8.05 24.69 12.21
N ALA A 15 -8.89 23.68 12.48
CA ALA A 15 -10.29 23.67 12.06
C ALA A 15 -11.21 24.58 12.88
N SER A 16 -10.70 25.35 13.85
CA SER A 16 -11.53 26.09 14.83
C SER A 16 -11.36 27.60 14.86
N VAL A 17 -10.77 28.23 13.84
CA VAL A 17 -10.71 29.70 13.79
C VAL A 17 -11.57 30.23 12.63
N ALA A 18 -12.83 30.56 12.94
CA ALA A 18 -13.71 31.27 12.04
C ALA A 18 -13.36 32.77 12.01
N PHE A 19 -13.01 33.29 10.86
CA PHE A 19 -12.87 34.73 10.64
C PHE A 19 -14.00 35.23 9.70
N THR A 20 -14.89 36.07 10.29
CA THR A 20 -15.95 36.75 9.56
C THR A 20 -15.37 37.97 8.82
N GLY A 21 -15.40 37.96 7.52
CA GLY A 21 -15.06 39.12 6.67
C GLY A 21 -15.91 39.09 5.41
N THR A 22 -16.60 40.20 5.18
CA THR A 22 -17.69 40.41 4.23
C THR A 22 -17.28 40.37 2.75
N LEU A 23 -18.13 39.75 1.95
CA LEU A 23 -18.05 39.52 0.50
C LEU A 23 -18.03 40.79 -0.36
N LEU A 24 -17.25 40.70 -1.43
CA LEU A 24 -17.54 41.33 -2.73
C LEU A 24 -17.50 40.24 -3.81
N PHE A 25 -18.65 39.94 -4.38
CA PHE A 25 -18.79 39.01 -5.50
C PHE A 25 -18.18 39.61 -6.78
N GLY A 26 -17.05 39.08 -7.19
CA GLY A 26 -16.60 39.15 -8.56
C GLY A 26 -16.81 37.79 -9.20
N MET A 27 -17.76 37.69 -10.13
CA MET A 27 -17.87 36.51 -10.98
C MET A 27 -16.67 36.47 -11.91
N PHE A 28 -15.62 35.77 -11.52
CA PHE A 28 -14.63 35.27 -12.46
C PHE A 28 -15.06 33.87 -12.87
N SER A 29 -15.53 33.74 -14.10
CA SER A 29 -15.60 32.49 -14.82
C SER A 29 -14.20 31.86 -14.77
N CYS A 30 -14.02 30.76 -14.05
CA CYS A 30 -12.89 29.90 -14.29
C CYS A 30 -12.99 29.39 -15.72
N GLN A 31 -12.26 30.01 -16.64
CA GLN A 31 -11.88 29.34 -17.87
C GLN A 31 -10.92 28.22 -17.42
N ASP A 32 -11.44 26.99 -17.39
CA ASP A 32 -10.61 25.82 -17.35
C ASP A 32 -9.60 25.95 -18.49
N ASP A 33 -8.31 26.01 -18.17
CA ASP A 33 -7.26 25.74 -19.15
C ASP A 33 -7.33 24.25 -19.52
N ILE A 34 -8.42 23.90 -20.21
CA ILE A 34 -8.51 22.67 -20.96
C ILE A 34 -7.44 22.78 -22.01
N ARG A 35 -6.38 22.00 -21.93
CA ARG A 35 -5.44 21.84 -23.03
C ARG A 35 -6.30 21.66 -24.27
N ASN A 36 -6.03 22.47 -25.28
CA ASN A 36 -6.83 22.54 -26.49
C ASN A 36 -6.52 21.31 -27.38
N ASP A 37 -6.79 20.10 -26.87
CA ASP A 37 -6.48 18.82 -27.48
C ASP A 37 -7.58 18.37 -28.43
N GLY A 38 -8.52 19.25 -28.76
CA GLY A 38 -9.48 19.06 -29.87
C GLY A 38 -10.73 18.25 -29.52
N TYR A 39 -11.03 17.98 -28.24
CA TYR A 39 -12.28 17.35 -27.83
C TYR A 39 -13.19 18.33 -27.07
N SER A 40 -14.50 18.07 -27.15
CA SER A 40 -15.55 18.80 -26.46
C SER A 40 -15.78 18.24 -25.06
N ALA A 41 -16.25 19.06 -24.12
CA ALA A 41 -16.70 18.59 -22.80
C ALA A 41 -17.80 17.50 -22.89
N ASN A 42 -18.54 17.48 -23.98
CA ASN A 42 -19.56 16.45 -24.25
C ASN A 42 -18.96 15.07 -24.63
N ASP A 43 -17.67 15.01 -24.92
CA ASP A 43 -16.97 13.78 -25.26
C ASP A 43 -16.46 13.04 -24.00
N ILE A 44 -16.48 13.73 -22.84
CA ILE A 44 -16.05 13.15 -21.56
C ILE A 44 -17.16 12.22 -21.06
N PRO A 45 -16.88 10.91 -20.84
CA PRO A 45 -17.88 9.99 -20.30
C PRO A 45 -18.41 10.46 -18.93
N GLU A 46 -19.71 10.28 -18.71
CA GLU A 46 -20.26 10.43 -17.36
C GLU A 46 -19.62 9.45 -16.40
N LEU A 47 -19.35 9.90 -15.18
CA LEU A 47 -18.82 9.04 -14.13
C LEU A 47 -19.94 8.11 -13.63
N LEU A 48 -19.62 6.83 -13.53
CA LEU A 48 -20.56 5.83 -13.01
C LEU A 48 -20.82 6.05 -11.53
N PRO A 49 -22.04 5.81 -11.04
CA PRO A 49 -22.32 5.84 -9.62
C PRO A 49 -21.71 4.63 -8.91
N LEU A 50 -21.24 4.84 -7.68
CA LEU A 50 -20.85 3.76 -6.79
C LEU A 50 -22.07 2.90 -6.42
N THR A 51 -21.86 1.59 -6.30
CA THR A 51 -22.84 0.67 -5.73
C THR A 51 -23.00 0.92 -4.23
N GLU A 52 -24.12 0.49 -3.64
CA GLU A 52 -24.32 0.59 -2.19
C GLU A 52 -23.27 -0.21 -1.40
N GLU A 53 -22.78 -1.32 -1.94
CA GLU A 53 -21.72 -2.10 -1.35
C GLU A 53 -20.38 -1.33 -1.33
N GLN A 54 -20.02 -0.66 -2.43
CA GLN A 54 -18.83 0.19 -2.47
C GLN A 54 -18.92 1.35 -1.48
N LYS A 55 -20.07 2.01 -1.39
CA LYS A 55 -20.30 3.08 -0.41
C LYS A 55 -20.13 2.57 1.02
N ALA A 56 -20.72 1.41 1.34
CA ALA A 56 -20.58 0.80 2.66
C ALA A 56 -19.11 0.46 2.99
N VAL A 57 -18.30 0.08 2.01
CA VAL A 57 -16.86 -0.12 2.20
C VAL A 57 -16.14 1.21 2.45
N ILE A 58 -16.44 2.25 1.66
CA ILE A 58 -15.83 3.58 1.81
C ILE A 58 -16.16 4.21 3.17
N ASP A 59 -17.37 3.97 3.69
CA ASP A 59 -17.82 4.51 4.98
C ASP A 59 -16.99 4.02 6.17
N TYR A 60 -16.41 2.80 6.10
CA TYR A 60 -15.55 2.31 7.18
C TYR A 60 -14.04 2.50 6.92
N LEU A 61 -13.64 3.01 5.76
CA LEU A 61 -12.24 3.30 5.46
C LEU A 61 -11.72 4.44 6.35
N PRO A 62 -10.59 4.24 7.02
CA PRO A 62 -9.96 5.31 7.76
C PRO A 62 -9.40 6.36 6.78
N LYS A 63 -9.48 7.64 7.17
CA LYS A 63 -9.02 8.77 6.36
C LYS A 63 -7.66 9.28 6.85
N ASN A 64 -6.92 9.92 5.93
CA ASN A 64 -5.58 10.49 6.20
C ASN A 64 -4.59 9.43 6.70
N VAL A 65 -4.65 8.24 6.11
CA VAL A 65 -3.79 7.12 6.51
C VAL A 65 -2.39 7.24 5.94
N ILE A 66 -1.43 6.81 6.73
CA ILE A 66 -0.02 6.67 6.33
C ILE A 66 0.24 5.21 6.00
N ILE A 67 0.65 4.97 4.76
CA ILE A 67 0.92 3.64 4.22
C ILE A 67 2.43 3.51 4.06
N ALA A 68 3.05 2.61 4.84
CA ALA A 68 4.49 2.38 4.80
C ALA A 68 4.84 1.52 3.58
N HIS A 69 5.29 2.16 2.51
CA HIS A 69 5.62 1.54 1.23
C HIS A 69 6.74 0.52 1.40
N ARG A 70 6.47 -0.75 1.07
CA ARG A 70 7.34 -1.93 1.26
C ARG A 70 7.91 -2.05 2.67
N GLY A 71 7.09 -1.69 3.68
CA GLY A 71 7.54 -1.45 5.03
C GLY A 71 8.03 -0.01 5.20
N THR A 72 9.31 0.23 5.38
CA THR A 72 9.93 1.55 5.41
C THR A 72 11.20 1.52 4.58
N GLU A 73 11.07 1.45 3.26
CA GLU A 73 12.18 1.17 2.34
C GLU A 73 13.31 2.21 2.37
N PHE A 74 13.06 3.40 2.90
CA PHE A 74 14.12 4.37 3.11
C PHE A 74 15.05 3.97 4.26
N TRP A 75 14.52 3.42 5.36
CA TRP A 75 15.30 3.15 6.58
C TRP A 75 15.83 1.72 6.68
N ALA A 76 15.25 0.78 5.94
CA ALA A 76 15.62 -0.63 5.98
C ALA A 76 15.38 -1.28 4.60
N PRO A 77 16.00 -2.44 4.32
CA PRO A 77 15.77 -3.16 3.06
C PRO A 77 14.27 -3.38 2.84
N GLU A 78 13.77 -3.00 1.65
CA GLU A 78 12.37 -3.18 1.26
C GLU A 78 11.92 -4.64 1.45
N GLU A 79 10.64 -4.86 1.76
CA GLU A 79 10.02 -6.19 1.90
C GLU A 79 10.69 -7.10 2.93
N SER A 80 11.47 -6.55 3.85
CA SER A 80 12.18 -7.32 4.88
C SER A 80 11.49 -7.28 6.25
N GLU A 81 11.78 -8.27 7.10
CA GLU A 81 11.32 -8.28 8.50
C GLU A 81 11.71 -6.99 9.23
N ALA A 82 12.89 -6.45 8.93
CA ALA A 82 13.39 -5.21 9.53
C ALA A 82 12.50 -4.02 9.14
N ALA A 83 12.16 -3.86 7.84
CA ALA A 83 11.33 -2.78 7.35
C ALA A 83 9.89 -2.87 7.90
N MET A 84 9.26 -4.05 7.84
CA MET A 84 7.89 -4.25 8.30
C MET A 84 7.72 -4.03 9.81
N ARG A 85 8.64 -4.56 10.63
CA ARG A 85 8.63 -4.34 12.09
C ARG A 85 8.88 -2.88 12.46
N TRP A 86 9.74 -2.20 11.72
CA TRP A 86 9.98 -0.78 11.92
C TRP A 86 8.72 0.04 11.63
N ALA A 87 8.09 -0.19 10.47
CA ALA A 87 6.84 0.47 10.09
C ALA A 87 5.72 0.29 11.13
N ARG A 88 5.51 -0.94 11.62
CA ARG A 88 4.58 -1.20 12.72
C ARG A 88 4.90 -0.36 13.96
N ASN A 89 6.16 -0.39 14.39
CA ASN A 89 6.55 0.21 15.67
C ASN A 89 6.54 1.73 15.68
N ILE A 90 6.75 2.39 14.53
CA ILE A 90 6.64 3.85 14.44
C ILE A 90 5.20 4.33 14.27
N GLY A 91 4.24 3.42 14.07
CA GLY A 91 2.81 3.74 14.02
C GLY A 91 2.31 4.08 12.63
N ALA A 92 2.82 3.45 11.57
CA ALA A 92 2.17 3.45 10.27
C ALA A 92 0.76 2.85 10.39
N ASP A 93 -0.20 3.44 9.70
CA ASP A 93 -1.59 2.93 9.70
C ASP A 93 -1.68 1.60 8.92
N TYR A 94 -0.92 1.49 7.84
CA TYR A 94 -0.77 0.25 7.06
C TYR A 94 0.69 -0.06 6.78
N ILE A 95 1.00 -1.36 6.76
CA ILE A 95 2.23 -1.90 6.21
C ILE A 95 1.90 -2.37 4.80
N GLU A 96 2.61 -1.87 3.81
CA GLU A 96 2.39 -2.27 2.42
C GLU A 96 3.42 -3.30 1.99
N CYS A 97 2.98 -4.25 1.15
CA CYS A 97 3.82 -5.27 0.52
C CYS A 97 3.34 -5.63 -0.90
N ASP A 98 4.31 -5.94 -1.75
CA ASP A 98 4.14 -6.42 -3.11
C ASP A 98 4.19 -7.95 -3.16
N LEU A 99 3.30 -8.59 -3.92
CA LEU A 99 3.24 -10.04 -3.97
C LEU A 99 3.81 -10.64 -5.24
N GLN A 100 4.67 -11.64 -5.03
CA GLN A 100 5.10 -12.61 -6.03
C GLN A 100 4.76 -14.03 -5.54
N LYS A 101 4.92 -15.05 -6.40
CA LYS A 101 4.64 -16.43 -6.01
C LYS A 101 5.75 -17.37 -6.49
N THR A 102 6.17 -18.27 -5.60
CA THR A 102 7.17 -19.29 -5.90
C THR A 102 6.60 -20.41 -6.79
N LYS A 103 7.50 -21.23 -7.32
CA LYS A 103 7.17 -22.45 -8.08
C LYS A 103 6.29 -23.42 -7.29
N ASP A 104 6.49 -23.53 -6.00
CA ASP A 104 5.75 -24.42 -5.09
C ASP A 104 4.55 -23.74 -4.43
N GLY A 105 4.20 -22.51 -4.87
CA GLY A 105 2.94 -21.85 -4.54
C GLY A 105 2.97 -20.98 -3.29
N VAL A 106 4.14 -20.74 -2.68
CA VAL A 106 4.27 -19.82 -1.53
C VAL A 106 4.17 -18.39 -2.03
N ILE A 107 3.35 -17.57 -1.37
CA ILE A 107 3.21 -16.15 -1.67
C ILE A 107 4.28 -15.37 -0.92
N LEU A 108 5.07 -14.62 -1.65
CA LEU A 108 6.20 -13.83 -1.13
C LEU A 108 5.85 -12.35 -1.08
N ALA A 109 6.48 -11.63 -0.14
CA ALA A 109 6.61 -10.18 -0.18
C ALA A 109 7.87 -9.84 -1.01
N LEU A 110 7.69 -9.38 -2.25
CA LEU A 110 8.77 -9.05 -3.18
C LEU A 110 8.25 -8.17 -4.32
N HIS A 111 8.88 -7.02 -4.53
CA HIS A 111 8.46 -6.07 -5.56
C HIS A 111 8.76 -6.55 -6.98
N ASP A 112 10.02 -6.90 -7.26
CA ASP A 112 10.46 -7.20 -8.62
C ASP A 112 10.09 -8.64 -9.03
N GLU A 113 9.85 -8.84 -10.31
CA GLU A 113 9.64 -10.17 -10.89
C GLU A 113 10.90 -11.03 -10.86
N SER A 114 12.08 -10.38 -10.83
CA SER A 114 13.41 -10.99 -10.75
C SER A 114 14.04 -10.73 -9.38
N LEU A 115 15.06 -11.54 -9.06
CA LEU A 115 15.72 -11.52 -7.75
C LEU A 115 17.03 -10.69 -7.74
N LEU A 116 17.45 -10.15 -8.90
CA LEU A 116 18.78 -9.55 -9.07
C LEU A 116 19.02 -8.28 -8.26
N ARG A 117 18.01 -7.42 -8.10
CA ARG A 117 18.20 -6.11 -7.49
C ARG A 117 18.33 -6.17 -5.98
N THR A 118 17.61 -7.07 -5.35
CA THR A 118 17.42 -7.09 -3.89
C THR A 118 17.91 -8.36 -3.21
N THR A 119 18.63 -9.22 -3.94
CA THR A 119 19.20 -10.46 -3.39
C THR A 119 20.60 -10.72 -3.93
N ASP A 120 21.28 -11.69 -3.34
CA ASP A 120 22.58 -12.22 -3.79
C ASP A 120 22.44 -13.48 -4.68
N ILE A 121 21.39 -13.53 -5.49
CA ILE A 121 21.05 -14.71 -6.32
C ILE A 121 22.19 -15.16 -7.24
N GLU A 122 23.01 -14.24 -7.73
CA GLU A 122 24.17 -14.54 -8.58
C GLU A 122 25.19 -15.41 -7.87
N ASN A 123 25.28 -15.32 -6.54
CA ASN A 123 26.20 -16.15 -5.74
C ASN A 123 25.66 -17.57 -5.53
N HIS A 124 24.35 -17.74 -5.49
CA HIS A 124 23.69 -19.02 -5.23
C HIS A 124 23.25 -19.76 -6.49
N TYR A 125 22.76 -19.01 -7.50
CA TYR A 125 22.17 -19.56 -8.72
C TYR A 125 22.63 -18.83 -9.99
N PRO A 126 23.96 -18.74 -10.31
CA PRO A 126 24.49 -17.92 -11.40
C PRO A 126 23.89 -18.27 -12.77
N ASN A 127 23.54 -19.54 -13.00
CA ASN A 127 22.93 -20.00 -14.26
C ASN A 127 21.42 -19.72 -14.33
N ARG A 128 20.79 -19.25 -13.26
CA ARG A 128 19.34 -18.98 -13.13
C ARG A 128 19.05 -17.56 -12.60
N GLN A 129 20.07 -16.73 -12.45
CA GLN A 129 19.94 -15.39 -11.83
C GLN A 129 18.93 -14.48 -12.55
N ASN A 130 18.72 -14.67 -13.85
CA ASN A 130 17.78 -13.91 -14.67
C ASN A 130 16.37 -14.54 -14.73
N ASN A 131 16.13 -15.65 -14.04
CA ASN A 131 14.84 -16.30 -14.03
C ASN A 131 13.87 -15.54 -13.12
N TYR A 132 12.59 -15.61 -13.46
CA TYR A 132 11.52 -15.10 -12.59
C TYR A 132 11.44 -15.89 -11.28
N THR A 133 10.96 -15.22 -10.24
CA THR A 133 10.71 -15.78 -8.92
C THR A 133 9.90 -17.08 -8.96
N SER A 134 8.93 -17.18 -9.88
CA SER A 134 8.12 -18.38 -10.12
C SER A 134 8.89 -19.62 -10.57
N SER A 135 10.19 -19.48 -10.89
CA SER A 135 11.06 -20.62 -11.23
C SER A 135 11.73 -21.27 -10.04
N PHE A 136 11.63 -20.67 -8.85
CA PHE A 136 12.29 -21.12 -7.62
C PHE A 136 11.27 -21.62 -6.60
N THR A 137 11.64 -22.64 -5.82
CA THR A 137 10.90 -23.03 -4.63
C THR A 137 11.23 -22.09 -3.48
N PHE A 138 10.37 -22.05 -2.46
CA PHE A 138 10.66 -21.23 -1.28
C PHE A 138 11.94 -21.66 -0.57
N ASP A 139 12.20 -22.96 -0.48
CA ASP A 139 13.45 -23.50 0.11
C ASP A 139 14.71 -23.05 -0.66
N GLU A 140 14.62 -22.84 -1.95
CA GLU A 140 15.72 -22.25 -2.73
C GLU A 140 15.92 -20.78 -2.37
N LEU A 141 14.83 -20.03 -2.20
CA LEU A 141 14.86 -18.60 -1.89
C LEU A 141 15.28 -18.30 -0.45
N LEU A 142 15.04 -19.21 0.50
CA LEU A 142 15.51 -19.09 1.89
C LEU A 142 17.05 -19.13 2.04
N LYS A 143 17.78 -19.37 0.96
CA LYS A 143 19.26 -19.34 0.95
C LYS A 143 19.80 -17.97 0.61
N LEU A 144 18.95 -17.07 0.11
CA LEU A 144 19.35 -15.76 -0.38
C LEU A 144 19.39 -14.73 0.77
N ASP A 145 20.33 -13.83 0.68
CA ASP A 145 20.39 -12.62 1.50
C ASP A 145 19.63 -11.49 0.79
N ILE A 146 18.56 -10.99 1.43
CA ILE A 146 17.74 -9.90 0.89
C ILE A 146 18.06 -8.54 1.54
N GLY A 147 19.09 -8.46 2.37
CA GLY A 147 19.36 -7.23 3.13
C GLY A 147 20.72 -6.59 2.84
N SER A 148 21.75 -7.35 2.48
CA SER A 148 23.10 -6.81 2.26
C SER A 148 23.18 -5.79 1.14
N TRP A 149 22.41 -5.95 0.07
CA TRP A 149 22.35 -4.99 -1.03
C TRP A 149 22.00 -3.56 -0.56
N PHE A 150 21.12 -3.45 0.45
CA PHE A 150 20.72 -2.16 1.01
C PHE A 150 21.89 -1.44 1.67
N ASN A 151 22.71 -2.18 2.43
CA ASN A 151 23.90 -1.64 3.09
C ASN A 151 24.92 -1.13 2.07
N GLU A 152 25.04 -1.79 0.93
CA GLU A 152 25.94 -1.39 -0.16
C GLU A 152 25.42 -0.15 -0.88
N ALA A 153 24.12 -0.11 -1.16
CA ALA A 153 23.48 1.01 -1.83
C ALA A 153 23.30 2.24 -0.94
N ASN A 154 23.23 2.07 0.39
CA ASN A 154 22.92 3.12 1.37
C ASN A 154 23.89 3.07 2.57
N PRO A 155 25.18 3.33 2.37
CA PRO A 155 26.20 3.18 3.43
C PRO A 155 25.94 4.05 4.67
N GLU A 156 25.25 5.19 4.53
CA GLU A 156 24.89 6.09 5.62
C GLU A 156 23.77 5.54 6.52
N ARG A 157 23.02 4.56 6.05
CA ARG A 157 21.91 3.89 6.75
C ARG A 157 22.17 2.41 6.98
N ALA A 158 23.37 1.93 6.58
CA ALA A 158 23.75 0.53 6.69
C ALA A 158 23.73 0.05 8.15
N ARG A 159 23.28 -1.18 8.35
CA ARG A 159 23.30 -1.85 9.66
C ARG A 159 23.74 -3.30 9.49
N GLU A 160 24.55 -3.76 10.46
CA GLU A 160 24.98 -5.17 10.46
C GLU A 160 23.80 -6.12 10.56
N SER A 161 22.73 -5.74 11.25
CA SER A 161 21.50 -6.53 11.38
C SER A 161 20.69 -6.70 10.09
N PHE A 162 21.06 -6.00 9.02
CA PHE A 162 20.43 -6.18 7.70
C PHE A 162 21.08 -7.29 6.86
N ARG A 163 22.30 -7.72 7.23
CA ARG A 163 22.97 -8.83 6.54
C ARG A 163 22.27 -10.15 6.84
N GLY A 164 22.07 -10.95 5.81
CA GLY A 164 21.48 -12.29 5.93
C GLY A 164 20.00 -12.29 6.30
N LEU A 165 19.26 -11.21 5.99
CA LEU A 165 17.81 -11.22 6.12
C LEU A 165 17.18 -12.18 5.14
N ASP A 166 16.18 -12.94 5.61
CA ASP A 166 15.43 -13.91 4.81
C ASP A 166 14.31 -13.25 4.01
N MET A 167 13.97 -13.84 2.87
CA MET A 167 12.76 -13.54 2.10
C MET A 167 11.51 -13.70 2.97
N LEU A 168 10.59 -12.74 2.93
CA LEU A 168 9.31 -12.83 3.63
C LEU A 168 8.23 -13.49 2.77
N THR A 169 7.33 -14.18 3.45
CA THR A 169 6.03 -14.59 2.91
C THR A 169 4.96 -13.57 3.30
N LEU A 170 3.81 -13.57 2.61
CA LEU A 170 2.65 -12.79 3.05
C LEU A 170 2.23 -13.16 4.50
N GLU A 171 2.32 -14.45 4.87
CA GLU A 171 2.00 -14.89 6.24
C GLU A 171 2.95 -14.26 7.28
N ASP A 172 4.23 -14.04 6.92
CA ASP A 172 5.18 -13.34 7.78
C ASP A 172 4.76 -11.88 7.99
N VAL A 173 4.32 -11.19 6.92
CA VAL A 173 3.84 -9.80 7.02
C VAL A 173 2.61 -9.70 7.91
N LEU A 174 1.63 -10.62 7.74
CA LEU A 174 0.44 -10.68 8.61
C LEU A 174 0.83 -10.92 10.08
N ALA A 175 1.74 -11.85 10.34
CA ALA A 175 2.22 -12.13 11.70
C ALA A 175 2.95 -10.92 12.32
N ILE A 176 3.75 -10.19 11.52
CA ILE A 176 4.40 -8.96 11.98
C ILE A 176 3.36 -7.89 12.32
N ALA A 177 2.31 -7.71 11.52
CA ALA A 177 1.21 -6.79 11.83
C ALA A 177 0.46 -7.18 13.13
N GLU A 178 0.46 -8.47 13.48
CA GLU A 178 -0.09 -9.01 14.74
C GLU A 178 0.85 -8.85 15.95
N GLY A 179 2.02 -8.24 15.80
CA GLY A 179 3.00 -8.06 16.89
C GLY A 179 3.97 -9.22 17.06
N LYS A 180 4.05 -10.12 16.09
CA LYS A 180 4.98 -11.24 16.07
C LYS A 180 6.28 -10.90 15.33
N ARG A 181 7.27 -11.79 15.50
CA ARG A 181 8.47 -11.87 14.67
C ARG A 181 8.74 -13.32 14.28
N ILE A 182 9.58 -13.50 13.27
CA ILE A 182 10.05 -14.82 12.86
C ILE A 182 10.87 -15.43 14.01
N LYS A 183 10.50 -16.63 14.43
CA LYS A 183 11.28 -17.39 15.41
C LYS A 183 12.52 -17.97 14.75
N ARG A 184 13.67 -17.83 15.44
CA ARG A 184 14.98 -18.30 14.97
C ARG A 184 15.59 -19.28 15.94
N ASP A 185 16.38 -20.21 15.42
CA ASP A 185 17.17 -21.13 16.23
C ASP A 185 18.42 -20.43 16.82
N GLU A 186 19.24 -21.21 17.55
CA GLU A 186 20.49 -20.72 18.18
C GLU A 186 21.53 -20.20 17.19
N ASN A 187 21.42 -20.56 15.91
CA ASN A 187 22.29 -20.10 14.84
C ASN A 187 21.69 -18.91 14.07
N GLY A 188 20.55 -18.38 14.53
CA GLY A 188 19.83 -17.28 13.89
C GLY A 188 19.01 -17.67 12.65
N LYS A 189 18.90 -18.97 12.35
CA LYS A 189 18.16 -19.46 11.20
C LYS A 189 16.66 -19.51 11.49
N ARG A 190 15.83 -19.11 10.52
CA ARG A 190 14.37 -19.20 10.56
C ARG A 190 13.92 -20.64 10.86
N ILE A 191 13.02 -20.80 11.82
CA ILE A 191 12.36 -22.08 12.11
C ILE A 191 11.12 -22.20 11.24
N VAL A 192 11.03 -23.30 10.49
CA VAL A 192 9.88 -23.62 9.64
C VAL A 192 9.32 -25.00 9.99
N GLU A 193 8.02 -25.16 9.86
CA GLU A 193 7.37 -26.46 9.87
C GLU A 193 7.30 -27.00 8.43
N ARG A 194 7.40 -28.34 8.33
CA ARG A 194 7.40 -29.06 7.06
C ARG A 194 6.36 -30.16 7.08
N ASP A 195 5.84 -30.50 5.90
CA ASP A 195 4.97 -31.65 5.74
C ASP A 195 5.77 -32.98 5.82
N ALA A 196 5.06 -34.11 5.66
CA ALA A 196 5.65 -35.45 5.72
C ALA A 196 6.69 -35.72 4.61
N GLU A 197 6.60 -35.00 3.50
CA GLU A 197 7.50 -35.04 2.35
C GLU A 197 8.70 -34.09 2.51
N GLY A 198 8.77 -33.33 3.63
CA GLY A 198 9.83 -32.37 3.94
C GLY A 198 9.66 -31.00 3.23
N LYS A 199 8.52 -30.73 2.58
CA LYS A 199 8.23 -29.48 1.92
C LYS A 199 7.85 -28.41 2.94
N TYR A 200 8.20 -27.15 2.67
CA TYR A 200 7.79 -26.00 3.47
C TYR A 200 6.26 -25.97 3.66
N LEU A 201 5.83 -25.84 4.90
CA LEU A 201 4.44 -25.72 5.30
C LEU A 201 4.12 -24.31 5.82
N ARG A 202 4.87 -23.85 6.83
CA ARG A 202 4.74 -22.50 7.40
C ARG A 202 5.96 -22.11 8.24
N THR A 203 6.11 -20.80 8.46
CA THR A 203 7.06 -20.23 9.42
C THR A 203 6.54 -20.37 10.85
N VAL A 204 7.45 -20.53 11.82
CA VAL A 204 7.14 -20.47 13.25
C VAL A 204 7.38 -19.04 13.75
N TYR A 205 6.42 -18.50 14.49
CA TYR A 205 6.49 -17.15 15.04
C TYR A 205 6.59 -17.16 16.56
N GLU A 206 7.08 -16.06 17.11
CA GLU A 206 7.07 -15.78 18.54
C GLU A 206 6.67 -14.31 18.78
N ASP A 207 6.31 -13.95 20.02
CA ASP A 207 6.03 -12.56 20.35
C ASP A 207 7.26 -11.70 20.16
N ASP A 208 7.09 -10.56 19.47
CA ASP A 208 8.18 -9.63 19.26
C ASP A 208 8.46 -8.83 20.54
N PRO A 209 9.67 -8.97 21.15
CA PRO A 209 10.02 -8.17 22.34
C PRO A 209 9.93 -6.66 22.12
N ALA A 210 10.12 -6.20 20.87
CA ALA A 210 10.03 -4.79 20.49
C ALA A 210 8.60 -4.34 20.13
N ASP A 211 7.60 -5.22 20.17
CA ASP A 211 6.21 -4.86 19.92
C ASP A 211 5.72 -3.81 20.92
N ASN A 212 5.13 -2.74 20.41
CA ASN A 212 4.58 -1.64 21.21
C ASN A 212 3.04 -1.62 21.28
N GLY A 213 2.39 -2.68 20.79
CA GLY A 213 0.94 -2.82 20.79
C GLY A 213 0.22 -2.22 19.58
N ASN A 214 0.93 -1.59 18.64
CA ASN A 214 0.34 -1.15 17.37
C ASN A 214 -0.10 -2.35 16.54
N ARG A 215 -1.28 -2.22 15.92
CA ARG A 215 -1.88 -3.23 15.04
C ARG A 215 -2.26 -2.56 13.72
N PRO A 216 -1.28 -2.33 12.82
CA PRO A 216 -1.53 -1.76 11.50
C PRO A 216 -2.37 -2.71 10.65
N GLY A 217 -3.06 -2.16 9.65
CA GLY A 217 -3.57 -2.95 8.55
C GLY A 217 -2.45 -3.40 7.61
N VAL A 218 -2.78 -4.29 6.66
CA VAL A 218 -1.86 -4.71 5.60
C VAL A 218 -2.42 -4.27 4.26
N TYR A 219 -1.57 -3.58 3.48
CA TYR A 219 -1.87 -3.09 2.13
C TYR A 219 -1.14 -3.99 1.13
N ILE A 220 -1.86 -4.64 0.21
CA ILE A 220 -1.34 -5.79 -0.53
C ILE A 220 -1.44 -5.53 -2.04
N GLU A 221 -0.30 -5.48 -2.74
CA GLU A 221 -0.28 -5.38 -4.20
C GLU A 221 -0.11 -6.75 -4.87
N THR A 222 -1.01 -7.09 -5.81
CA THR A 222 -0.77 -8.18 -6.76
C THR A 222 0.05 -7.63 -7.93
N LYS A 223 1.39 -7.75 -7.83
CA LYS A 223 2.34 -7.01 -8.68
C LYS A 223 2.30 -7.40 -10.14
N ALA A 224 2.40 -8.67 -10.45
CA ALA A 224 2.44 -9.20 -11.80
C ALA A 224 1.49 -10.39 -11.94
N PRO A 225 0.16 -10.21 -11.75
CA PRO A 225 -0.79 -11.33 -11.69
C PRO A 225 -0.83 -12.16 -12.97
N HIS A 226 -0.42 -11.59 -14.10
CA HIS A 226 -0.32 -12.30 -15.38
C HIS A 226 0.77 -13.39 -15.39
N LEU A 227 1.79 -13.29 -14.53
CA LEU A 227 2.84 -14.30 -14.37
C LEU A 227 2.43 -15.43 -13.40
N PHE A 228 1.40 -15.23 -12.61
CA PHE A 228 1.04 -16.11 -11.49
C PHE A 228 -0.45 -16.47 -11.55
N SER A 229 -0.81 -17.40 -12.43
CA SER A 229 -2.20 -17.86 -12.53
C SER A 229 -2.76 -18.23 -11.15
N GLY A 230 -3.93 -17.67 -10.80
CA GLY A 230 -4.62 -17.91 -9.54
C GLY A 230 -4.01 -17.19 -8.33
N MET A 231 -3.23 -16.13 -8.53
CA MET A 231 -2.66 -15.32 -7.44
C MET A 231 -3.75 -14.80 -6.50
N GLU A 232 -4.82 -14.22 -7.03
CA GLU A 232 -5.89 -13.58 -6.26
C GLU A 232 -6.67 -14.61 -5.41
N LYS A 233 -6.86 -15.81 -5.96
CA LYS A 233 -7.45 -16.93 -5.20
C LYS A 233 -6.52 -17.39 -4.08
N ALA A 234 -5.23 -17.57 -4.37
CA ALA A 234 -4.24 -17.95 -3.37
C ALA A 234 -4.09 -16.88 -2.27
N LEU A 235 -4.16 -15.60 -2.64
CA LEU A 235 -4.22 -14.48 -1.70
C LEU A 235 -5.42 -14.61 -0.75
N LYS A 236 -6.63 -14.81 -1.29
CA LYS A 236 -7.84 -14.99 -0.47
C LYS A 236 -7.67 -16.16 0.49
N GLU A 237 -7.24 -17.32 0.00
CA GLU A 237 -7.03 -18.52 0.82
C GLU A 237 -5.99 -18.29 1.93
N CYS A 238 -4.92 -17.54 1.66
CA CYS A 238 -3.93 -17.15 2.66
C CYS A 238 -4.55 -16.27 3.75
N LEU A 239 -5.32 -15.26 3.36
CA LEU A 239 -6.00 -14.35 4.29
C LEU A 239 -7.04 -15.09 5.16
N GLU A 240 -7.80 -16.03 4.58
CA GLU A 240 -8.76 -16.87 5.31
C GLU A 240 -8.06 -17.75 6.35
N ARG A 241 -7.01 -18.48 5.95
CA ARG A 241 -6.25 -19.34 6.87
C ARG A 241 -5.71 -18.59 8.07
N ASN A 242 -5.34 -17.33 7.90
CA ASN A 242 -4.80 -16.48 8.96
C ASN A 242 -5.88 -15.67 9.70
N GLY A 243 -7.15 -15.77 9.31
CA GLY A 243 -8.26 -15.06 9.92
C GLY A 243 -8.31 -13.56 9.61
N TRP A 244 -7.60 -13.14 8.56
CA TRP A 244 -7.59 -11.76 8.09
C TRP A 244 -8.73 -11.45 7.12
N TYR A 245 -9.29 -12.46 6.48
CA TYR A 245 -10.52 -12.38 5.68
C TYR A 245 -11.52 -13.42 6.16
N ALA A 246 -12.79 -13.08 6.12
CA ALA A 246 -13.94 -13.96 6.26
C ALA A 246 -15.13 -13.37 5.48
N ASP A 247 -16.07 -14.20 5.03
CA ASP A 247 -17.26 -13.74 4.32
C ASP A 247 -18.13 -12.86 5.23
N ASN A 248 -18.19 -13.14 6.53
CA ASN A 248 -18.84 -12.28 7.51
C ASN A 248 -17.79 -11.50 8.30
N ILE A 249 -17.98 -10.19 8.44
CA ILE A 249 -17.07 -9.32 9.22
C ILE A 249 -16.98 -9.76 10.68
N SER A 250 -18.08 -10.28 11.27
CA SER A 250 -18.11 -10.79 12.66
C SER A 250 -17.15 -11.96 12.92
N ASP A 251 -16.77 -12.69 11.87
CA ASP A 251 -15.95 -13.89 11.96
C ASP A 251 -14.45 -13.58 11.83
N LEU A 252 -14.12 -12.33 11.61
CA LEU A 252 -12.73 -11.89 11.53
C LEU A 252 -12.00 -12.14 12.85
N LYS A 253 -10.81 -12.75 12.78
CA LYS A 253 -9.94 -12.96 13.93
C LYS A 253 -9.68 -11.65 14.66
N LYS A 254 -9.87 -11.62 15.98
CA LYS A 254 -9.44 -10.51 16.82
C LYS A 254 -7.94 -10.60 17.09
N ILE A 255 -7.21 -9.55 16.78
CA ILE A 255 -5.77 -9.46 16.98
C ILE A 255 -5.49 -8.95 18.39
N ALA A 256 -4.79 -9.75 19.20
CA ALA A 256 -4.46 -9.39 20.57
C ALA A 256 -3.37 -8.29 20.63
N TYR A 257 -3.43 -7.48 21.68
CA TYR A 257 -2.36 -6.53 21.99
C TYR A 257 -1.31 -7.16 22.90
N LYS A 258 -0.09 -6.61 22.87
CA LYS A 258 0.97 -7.04 23.78
C LYS A 258 0.59 -6.73 25.24
N ASP A 259 0.63 -7.75 26.08
CA ASP A 259 0.29 -7.63 27.51
C ASP A 259 -1.08 -6.95 27.76
N GLY A 260 -2.01 -7.09 26.80
CA GLY A 260 -3.32 -6.42 26.82
C GLY A 260 -3.27 -4.90 26.56
N LYS A 261 -2.11 -4.35 26.24
CA LYS A 261 -1.93 -2.90 25.97
C LYS A 261 -2.10 -2.60 24.50
N LYS A 262 -3.06 -1.75 24.20
CA LYS A 262 -3.30 -1.20 22.87
C LYS A 262 -2.27 -0.10 22.56
N GLY A 263 -1.68 -0.16 21.34
CA GLY A 263 -0.92 0.95 20.75
C GLY A 263 -1.84 2.06 20.22
N GLU A 264 -1.26 2.98 19.48
CA GLU A 264 -2.00 4.10 18.87
C GLU A 264 -2.76 3.67 17.60
N VAL A 265 -2.26 2.66 16.89
CA VAL A 265 -2.83 2.12 15.66
C VAL A 265 -3.52 0.79 15.93
N ASP A 266 -4.76 0.66 15.45
CA ASP A 266 -5.59 -0.54 15.67
C ASP A 266 -6.43 -0.91 14.43
N ILE A 267 -5.90 -0.70 13.24
CA ILE A 267 -6.62 -0.96 11.98
C ILE A 267 -6.83 -2.46 11.77
N ALA A 268 -5.88 -3.30 12.23
CA ALA A 268 -6.00 -4.76 12.15
C ALA A 268 -7.23 -5.34 12.85
N ASN A 269 -7.88 -4.59 13.74
CA ASN A 269 -9.13 -4.99 14.42
C ASN A 269 -10.38 -4.34 13.81
N THR A 270 -10.29 -3.77 12.61
CA THR A 270 -11.40 -3.16 11.87
C THR A 270 -11.74 -3.93 10.58
N PRO A 271 -12.89 -3.68 9.95
CA PRO A 271 -13.19 -4.23 8.62
C PRO A 271 -12.20 -3.81 7.53
N ALA A 272 -11.50 -2.69 7.73
CA ALA A 272 -10.49 -2.14 6.82
C ALA A 272 -9.08 -2.72 7.02
N ARG A 273 -8.94 -3.85 7.76
CA ARG A 273 -7.62 -4.45 8.09
C ARG A 273 -6.75 -4.81 6.88
N ILE A 274 -7.39 -5.08 5.73
CA ILE A 274 -6.72 -5.34 4.46
C ILE A 274 -7.24 -4.37 3.41
N ILE A 275 -6.33 -3.88 2.58
CA ILE A 275 -6.63 -3.21 1.33
C ILE A 275 -5.81 -3.94 0.26
N VAL A 276 -6.44 -4.28 -0.86
CA VAL A 276 -5.74 -4.90 -1.99
C VAL A 276 -5.59 -3.91 -3.13
N GLN A 277 -4.49 -3.98 -3.86
CA GLN A 277 -4.19 -3.06 -4.95
C GLN A 277 -3.58 -3.77 -6.16
N THR A 278 -3.72 -3.16 -7.32
CA THR A 278 -3.06 -3.63 -8.55
C THR A 278 -3.03 -2.54 -9.63
N PHE A 279 -1.99 -2.55 -10.47
CA PHE A 279 -1.96 -1.80 -11.74
C PHE A 279 -2.66 -2.55 -12.87
N SER A 280 -2.89 -3.86 -12.72
CA SER A 280 -3.42 -4.70 -13.78
C SER A 280 -4.94 -4.60 -13.88
N PRO A 281 -5.51 -4.22 -15.04
CA PRO A 281 -6.96 -4.27 -15.23
C PRO A 281 -7.54 -5.68 -15.02
N SER A 282 -6.89 -6.71 -15.55
CA SER A 282 -7.31 -8.11 -15.34
C SER A 282 -7.10 -8.54 -13.88
N GLY A 283 -6.07 -8.03 -13.21
CA GLY A 283 -5.84 -8.25 -11.78
C GLY A 283 -7.00 -7.71 -10.94
N LEU A 284 -7.50 -6.50 -11.22
CA LEU A 284 -8.65 -5.94 -10.51
C LEU A 284 -9.92 -6.77 -10.72
N GLN A 285 -10.16 -7.22 -11.96
CA GLN A 285 -11.29 -8.12 -12.28
C GLN A 285 -11.20 -9.44 -11.51
N ASN A 286 -10.02 -10.02 -11.44
CA ASN A 286 -9.77 -11.25 -10.70
C ASN A 286 -9.92 -11.06 -9.19
N LEU A 287 -9.45 -9.95 -8.63
CA LEU A 287 -9.66 -9.59 -7.22
C LEU A 287 -11.14 -9.50 -6.90
N LYS A 288 -11.92 -8.77 -7.70
CA LYS A 288 -13.38 -8.70 -7.54
C LYS A 288 -14.03 -10.10 -7.57
N ALA A 289 -13.60 -10.95 -8.48
CA ALA A 289 -14.14 -12.31 -8.59
C ALA A 289 -13.72 -13.22 -7.42
N ALA A 290 -12.52 -13.01 -6.87
CA ALA A 290 -11.98 -13.82 -5.77
C ALA A 290 -12.63 -13.52 -4.41
N PHE A 291 -13.06 -12.26 -4.17
CA PHE A 291 -13.62 -11.83 -2.90
C PHE A 291 -15.13 -11.62 -2.96
N PRO A 292 -15.97 -12.63 -2.61
CA PRO A 292 -17.43 -12.53 -2.66
C PRO A 292 -18.00 -11.41 -1.79
N ARG A 293 -17.43 -11.19 -0.59
CA ARG A 293 -17.64 -9.99 0.18
C ARG A 293 -16.66 -8.94 -0.30
N LEU A 294 -17.17 -7.81 -0.78
CA LEU A 294 -16.31 -6.70 -1.20
C LEU A 294 -15.42 -6.24 -0.05
N ILE A 295 -14.15 -6.12 -0.34
CA ILE A 295 -13.12 -5.54 0.54
C ILE A 295 -12.59 -4.26 -0.10
N PRO A 296 -11.90 -3.38 0.64
CA PRO A 296 -11.25 -2.24 0.05
C PRO A 296 -10.30 -2.65 -1.10
N MET A 297 -10.55 -2.11 -2.29
CA MET A 297 -9.75 -2.37 -3.49
C MET A 297 -9.28 -1.06 -4.11
N LEU A 298 -8.00 -0.96 -4.39
CA LEU A 298 -7.40 0.19 -5.04
C LEU A 298 -6.96 -0.17 -6.47
N PHE A 299 -7.36 0.66 -7.44
CA PHE A 299 -6.82 0.59 -8.79
C PHE A 299 -5.72 1.63 -8.96
N LEU A 300 -4.48 1.15 -9.14
CA LEU A 300 -3.29 1.98 -9.34
C LEU A 300 -3.21 2.52 -10.76
N THR A 301 -2.75 3.76 -10.90
CA THR A 301 -2.48 4.37 -12.21
C THR A 301 -1.21 5.22 -12.17
N SER A 302 -0.47 5.21 -13.28
CA SER A 302 0.72 6.04 -13.50
C SER A 302 0.60 6.78 -14.84
N ASP A 303 -0.55 7.42 -15.09
CA ASP A 303 -0.82 8.06 -16.36
C ASP A 303 -0.20 9.45 -16.43
N THR A 304 0.86 9.59 -17.22
CA THR A 304 1.56 10.85 -17.45
C THR A 304 1.00 11.66 -18.61
N GLN A 305 0.03 11.13 -19.34
CA GLN A 305 -0.61 11.74 -20.51
C GLN A 305 -2.13 11.61 -20.48
N ALA A 306 -2.72 11.58 -19.28
CA ALA A 306 -4.15 11.48 -19.13
C ALA A 306 -4.87 12.67 -19.79
N THR A 307 -5.91 12.33 -20.55
CA THR A 307 -6.92 13.31 -20.99
C THR A 307 -8.16 13.17 -20.11
N PRO A 308 -9.03 14.17 -20.01
CA PRO A 308 -10.28 14.02 -19.27
C PRO A 308 -11.12 12.81 -19.70
N ILE A 309 -11.07 12.44 -20.98
CA ILE A 309 -11.78 11.26 -21.52
C ILE A 309 -11.14 9.98 -20.95
N THR A 310 -9.86 9.76 -21.18
CA THR A 310 -9.17 8.54 -20.77
C THR A 310 -9.13 8.38 -19.25
N TYR A 311 -9.12 9.49 -18.51
CA TYR A 311 -9.13 9.44 -17.05
C TYR A 311 -10.51 9.08 -16.51
N ALA A 312 -11.59 9.62 -17.10
CA ALA A 312 -12.97 9.22 -16.78
C ALA A 312 -13.22 7.73 -17.10
N GLU A 313 -12.70 7.24 -18.24
CA GLU A 313 -12.77 5.82 -18.60
C GLU A 313 -12.09 4.92 -17.57
N LYS A 314 -10.90 5.33 -17.07
CA LYS A 314 -10.18 4.58 -16.02
C LYS A 314 -10.94 4.57 -14.69
N ILE A 315 -11.51 5.71 -14.29
CA ILE A 315 -12.34 5.79 -13.08
C ILE A 315 -13.56 4.88 -13.22
N ASN A 316 -14.25 4.94 -14.37
CA ASN A 316 -15.41 4.09 -14.62
C ASN A 316 -15.04 2.61 -14.62
N PHE A 317 -13.92 2.24 -15.24
CA PHE A 317 -13.39 0.88 -15.18
C PHE A 317 -13.12 0.42 -13.73
N ALA A 318 -12.53 1.29 -12.91
CA ALA A 318 -12.29 1.01 -11.51
C ALA A 318 -13.60 0.75 -10.74
N ILE A 319 -14.61 1.62 -10.92
CA ILE A 319 -15.93 1.48 -10.30
C ILE A 319 -16.62 0.19 -10.74
N GLU A 320 -16.68 -0.09 -12.04
CA GLU A 320 -17.28 -1.30 -12.60
C GLU A 320 -16.65 -2.58 -12.03
N ASN A 321 -15.37 -2.53 -11.71
CA ASN A 321 -14.61 -3.66 -11.19
C ASN A 321 -14.42 -3.64 -9.67
N GLY A 322 -15.27 -2.88 -8.94
CA GLY A 322 -15.41 -2.96 -7.50
C GLY A 322 -14.36 -2.16 -6.71
N ALA A 323 -13.53 -1.32 -7.36
CA ALA A 323 -12.63 -0.44 -6.64
C ALA A 323 -13.41 0.52 -5.74
N THR A 324 -12.87 0.79 -4.58
CA THR A 324 -13.34 1.78 -3.60
C THR A 324 -12.34 2.91 -3.42
N ILE A 325 -11.13 2.71 -3.93
CA ILE A 325 -10.01 3.63 -3.85
C ILE A 325 -9.39 3.75 -5.23
N PHE A 326 -8.98 4.96 -5.60
CA PHE A 326 -8.20 5.23 -6.80
C PHE A 326 -6.79 5.66 -6.41
N GLY A 327 -5.76 5.08 -7.06
CA GLY A 327 -4.35 5.21 -6.67
C GLY A 327 -3.51 5.95 -7.70
N PRO A 328 -3.61 7.29 -7.81
CA PRO A 328 -2.81 8.05 -8.76
C PRO A 328 -1.39 8.30 -8.24
N ASN A 329 -0.43 8.47 -9.17
CA ASN A 329 0.92 8.94 -8.82
C ASN A 329 0.93 10.44 -8.50
N ILE A 330 1.88 10.84 -7.64
CA ILE A 330 2.27 12.24 -7.48
C ILE A 330 3.50 12.56 -8.37
N ASP A 331 3.88 13.85 -8.44
CA ASP A 331 5.13 14.30 -9.08
C ASP A 331 6.35 14.02 -8.17
N TYR A 332 6.71 12.74 -8.01
CA TYR A 332 7.80 12.32 -7.13
C TYR A 332 9.19 12.48 -7.72
N VAL A 333 9.30 12.62 -9.04
CA VAL A 333 10.54 12.88 -9.79
C VAL A 333 10.39 14.12 -10.64
N LYS A 334 11.44 14.96 -10.71
CA LYS A 334 11.43 16.16 -11.57
C LYS A 334 11.10 15.79 -13.01
N GLY A 335 10.06 16.42 -13.56
CA GLY A 335 9.57 16.17 -14.91
C GLY A 335 8.60 14.99 -15.04
N TYR A 336 8.27 14.30 -13.93
CA TYR A 336 7.22 13.29 -13.90
C TYR A 336 5.91 13.97 -13.45
N PRO A 337 4.90 14.10 -14.32
CA PRO A 337 3.68 14.80 -13.99
C PRO A 337 2.86 14.02 -12.93
N SER A 338 2.19 14.78 -12.07
CA SER A 338 1.18 14.24 -11.17
C SER A 338 -0.07 13.81 -11.95
N SER A 339 -0.73 12.77 -11.50
CA SER A 339 -2.07 12.39 -11.95
C SER A 339 -3.15 12.60 -10.87
N VAL A 340 -2.89 13.52 -9.93
CA VAL A 340 -3.77 13.87 -8.79
C VAL A 340 -4.28 15.30 -8.86
N MET A 341 -3.59 16.20 -9.56
CA MET A 341 -3.91 17.64 -9.56
C MET A 341 -3.79 18.25 -10.93
N PRO A 342 -4.57 19.32 -11.20
CA PRO A 342 -5.69 19.82 -10.37
C PRO A 342 -7.03 19.12 -10.68
N TRP A 343 -7.30 18.87 -11.98
CA TRP A 343 -8.59 18.37 -12.45
C TRP A 343 -8.76 16.86 -12.24
N GLU A 344 -7.65 16.11 -12.22
CA GLU A 344 -7.66 14.68 -12.03
C GLU A 344 -8.23 14.33 -10.64
N GLY A 345 -7.72 14.95 -9.59
CA GLY A 345 -8.21 14.76 -8.23
C GLY A 345 -9.67 15.18 -8.05
N ASP A 346 -10.07 16.30 -8.68
CA ASP A 346 -11.47 16.74 -8.67
C ASP A 346 -12.39 15.72 -9.36
N MET A 347 -11.92 15.07 -10.43
CA MET A 347 -12.68 14.05 -11.14
C MET A 347 -12.85 12.79 -10.26
N VAL A 348 -11.79 12.34 -9.60
CA VAL A 348 -11.87 11.20 -8.65
C VAL A 348 -12.82 11.55 -7.50
N ARG A 349 -12.72 12.75 -6.91
CA ARG A 349 -13.64 13.17 -5.84
C ARG A 349 -15.10 13.16 -6.26
N ARG A 350 -15.39 13.61 -7.49
CA ARG A 350 -16.78 13.56 -8.04
C ARG A 350 -17.30 12.15 -8.23
N SER A 351 -16.44 11.18 -8.46
CA SER A 351 -16.84 9.77 -8.57
C SER A 351 -17.23 9.14 -7.22
N GLY A 352 -16.77 9.74 -6.11
CA GLY A 352 -16.99 9.22 -4.76
C GLY A 352 -15.94 8.22 -4.29
N LEU A 353 -14.95 7.87 -5.11
CA LEU A 353 -13.82 7.04 -4.71
C LEU A 353 -12.89 7.79 -3.74
N ASP A 354 -12.28 7.07 -2.81
CA ASP A 354 -11.16 7.59 -2.02
C ASP A 354 -9.89 7.70 -2.88
N ILE A 355 -8.97 8.56 -2.46
CA ILE A 355 -7.69 8.78 -3.14
C ILE A 355 -6.54 8.38 -2.21
N HIS A 356 -5.81 7.31 -2.58
CA HIS A 356 -4.54 6.96 -1.95
C HIS A 356 -3.41 7.11 -2.97
N ALA A 357 -2.63 8.19 -2.85
CA ALA A 357 -1.61 8.52 -3.84
C ALA A 357 -0.21 8.03 -3.43
N TRP A 358 0.66 7.81 -4.42
CA TRP A 358 2.00 7.25 -4.27
C TRP A 358 3.04 7.99 -5.11
N SER A 359 4.33 8.07 -4.72
CA SER A 359 4.86 7.81 -3.39
C SER A 359 5.46 9.09 -2.84
N PHE A 360 5.26 9.36 -1.56
CA PHE A 360 5.71 10.57 -0.90
C PHE A 360 7.06 10.33 -0.22
N ASN A 361 8.03 11.22 -0.47
CA ASN A 361 9.38 11.16 0.10
C ASN A 361 9.72 12.37 0.99
N THR A 362 8.89 13.42 0.95
CA THR A 362 9.11 14.64 1.75
C THR A 362 7.80 15.21 2.27
N ASN A 363 7.90 15.96 3.37
CA ASN A 363 6.77 16.74 3.89
C ASN A 363 6.24 17.75 2.90
N GLU A 364 7.11 18.33 2.08
CA GLU A 364 6.72 19.30 1.06
C GLU A 364 5.81 18.67 0.02
N GLN A 365 6.15 17.47 -0.45
CA GLN A 365 5.27 16.70 -1.34
C GLN A 365 3.92 16.45 -0.70
N TYR A 366 3.88 15.97 0.56
CA TYR A 366 2.63 15.71 1.27
C TYR A 366 1.77 16.97 1.41
N LEU A 367 2.36 18.09 1.85
CA LEU A 367 1.67 19.36 2.06
C LEU A 367 1.13 19.97 0.76
N LYS A 368 1.76 19.68 -0.37
CA LYS A 368 1.28 20.13 -1.69
C LYS A 368 -0.13 19.62 -2.03
N TYR A 369 -0.49 18.43 -1.54
CA TYR A 369 -1.76 17.75 -1.85
C TYR A 369 -2.77 17.80 -0.70
N THR A 370 -2.44 18.42 0.42
CA THR A 370 -3.28 18.48 1.62
C THR A 370 -3.48 19.90 2.15
N GLY A 371 -4.73 20.29 2.38
CA GLY A 371 -5.09 21.55 3.05
C GLY A 371 -4.62 22.83 2.34
N PRO A 372 -4.19 23.85 3.09
CA PRO A 372 -3.91 25.18 2.56
C PRO A 372 -2.70 25.25 1.62
N TRP A 373 -1.95 24.18 1.50
CA TRP A 373 -0.79 24.06 0.61
C TRP A 373 -1.14 23.49 -0.76
N CYS A 374 -2.37 23.04 -0.97
CA CYS A 374 -2.87 22.85 -2.32
C CYS A 374 -2.85 24.20 -3.03
N ASP A 375 -2.19 24.29 -4.17
CA ASP A 375 -1.96 25.56 -4.88
C ASP A 375 -3.26 26.38 -4.97
N PRO A 376 -3.37 27.54 -4.32
CA PRO A 376 -4.56 28.36 -4.32
C PRO A 376 -4.96 28.84 -5.71
N ALA A 377 -4.00 29.00 -6.62
CA ALA A 377 -4.26 29.40 -8.01
C ALA A 377 -4.96 28.29 -8.80
N GLN A 378 -4.71 27.04 -8.46
CA GLN A 378 -5.32 25.87 -9.10
C GLN A 378 -6.60 25.41 -8.40
N SER A 379 -6.69 25.58 -7.08
CA SER A 379 -7.87 25.20 -6.28
C SER A 379 -8.98 26.26 -6.24
N GLY A 380 -8.82 27.40 -6.92
CA GLY A 380 -9.75 28.52 -6.82
C GLY A 380 -9.80 29.16 -5.43
N GLY A 381 -8.73 29.04 -4.64
CA GLY A 381 -8.61 29.58 -3.29
C GLY A 381 -9.32 28.77 -2.20
N ALA A 382 -9.92 27.62 -2.54
CA ALA A 382 -10.49 26.71 -1.54
C ALA A 382 -9.43 25.77 -0.96
N GLU A 383 -9.46 25.55 0.35
CA GLU A 383 -8.69 24.46 0.94
C GLU A 383 -9.24 23.13 0.42
N LYS A 384 -8.42 22.41 -0.34
CA LYS A 384 -8.76 21.08 -0.84
C LYS A 384 -7.77 20.08 -0.31
N ASN A 385 -8.29 19.00 0.27
CA ASN A 385 -7.51 17.82 0.55
C ASN A 385 -7.80 16.77 -0.52
N TYR A 386 -6.79 16.49 -1.35
CA TYR A 386 -6.92 15.47 -2.40
C TYR A 386 -6.62 14.05 -1.91
N LEU A 387 -6.17 13.88 -0.66
CA LEU A 387 -5.71 12.58 -0.17
C LEU A 387 -6.58 12.05 0.97
N ASP A 388 -6.96 10.78 0.88
CA ASP A 388 -7.45 9.97 1.99
C ASP A 388 -6.33 9.05 2.53
N GLY A 389 -5.32 8.77 1.72
CA GLY A 389 -4.14 8.01 2.12
C GLY A 389 -2.90 8.35 1.31
N SER A 390 -1.73 8.14 1.89
CA SER A 390 -0.43 8.45 1.31
C SER A 390 0.53 7.28 1.47
N PHE A 391 1.04 6.76 0.34
CA PHE A 391 2.18 5.84 0.38
C PHE A 391 3.46 6.64 0.60
N THR A 392 4.25 6.25 1.58
CA THR A 392 5.51 6.93 1.89
C THR A 392 6.66 5.94 2.09
N ASN A 393 7.81 6.30 1.53
CA ASN A 393 9.07 5.60 1.80
C ASN A 393 9.67 6.04 3.14
N LEU A 394 9.27 7.22 3.62
CA LEU A 394 9.70 7.85 4.87
C LEU A 394 8.54 7.82 5.86
N THR A 395 8.59 6.92 6.82
CA THR A 395 7.53 6.73 7.82
C THR A 395 7.84 7.38 9.17
N ASP A 396 8.86 8.20 9.28
CA ASP A 396 9.29 8.90 10.51
C ASP A 396 8.84 10.37 10.61
#